data_10312ea7a29eaf8784de0d51622616e3
#
_entry.id   10312ea7a29eaf8784de0d51622616e3
#
_cell.length_a   1.000
_cell.length_b   1.000
_cell.length_c   1.000
_cell.angle_alpha   90.00
_cell.angle_beta   90.00
_cell.angle_gamma   90.00
#
_symmetry.space_group_name_H-M   'P 1'
#
loop_
_entity.id
_entity.type
_entity.pdbx_description
1 polymer ?
#
loop_
_entity_poly.entity_id
_entity_poly.type
_entity_poly.pdbx_seq_one_letter_code
_entity_poly.pdbx_strand_id
1 'polypeptide(L)' 'MELTIKQIRVGLNMTQKEMAKYLGISTVSYQRKESGIKNFYFLEVKKICSKANVSLDIVKI' A
#
# COMPACT_ATOMS: atom_id res chain seq x y z
N MET A 1 -15.61 1.41 -7.98
CA MET A 1 -14.30 2.04 -8.26
C MET A 1 -13.20 1.21 -7.60
N GLU A 2 -12.13 0.94 -8.33
CA GLU A 2 -10.98 0.24 -7.78
C GLU A 2 -9.81 1.20 -7.61
N LEU A 3 -9.06 1.05 -6.53
CA LEU A 3 -7.88 1.87 -6.26
C LEU A 3 -6.65 0.97 -6.14
N THR A 4 -5.54 1.40 -6.74
CA THR A 4 -4.25 0.73 -6.53
C THR A 4 -3.67 1.18 -5.19
N ILE A 5 -2.75 0.39 -4.65
CA ILE A 5 -2.04 0.79 -3.42
C ILE A 5 -1.33 2.13 -3.61
N LYS A 6 -0.76 2.35 -4.79
CA LYS A 6 -0.11 3.64 -5.10
C LYS A 6 -1.10 4.80 -4.99
N GLN A 7 -2.30 4.64 -5.55
CA GLN A 7 -3.32 5.69 -5.48
C GLN A 7 -3.74 5.96 -4.03
N ILE A 8 -3.88 4.92 -3.23
CA ILE A 8 -4.22 5.06 -1.80
C ILE A 8 -3.10 5.81 -1.08
N ARG A 9 -1.84 5.41 -1.33
CA ARG A 9 -0.69 6.07 -0.70
C ARG A 9 -0.61 7.55 -1.05
N VAL A 10 -0.78 7.86 -2.34
CA VAL A 10 -0.74 9.26 -2.80
C VAL A 10 -1.89 10.06 -2.16
N GLY A 11 -3.06 9.45 -2.04
CA GLY A 11 -4.20 10.06 -1.38
C GLY A 11 -3.95 10.36 0.10
N LEU A 12 -3.07 9.58 0.73
CA LEU A 12 -2.65 9.79 2.13
C LEU A 12 -1.50 10.80 2.26
N ASN A 13 -1.01 11.34 1.15
CA ASN A 13 0.14 12.23 1.11
C ASN A 13 1.41 11.59 1.71
N MET A 14 1.57 10.29 1.49
CA MET A 14 2.71 9.54 1.99
C MET A 14 3.69 9.23 0.87
N THR A 15 5.00 9.35 1.16
CA THR A 15 6.03 8.88 0.25
C THR A 15 6.13 7.36 0.34
N GLN A 16 6.80 6.74 -0.64
CA GLN A 16 7.07 5.30 -0.59
C GLN A 16 7.87 4.94 0.66
N LYS A 17 8.83 5.79 1.03
CA LYS A 17 9.64 5.57 2.23
C LYS A 17 8.78 5.59 3.49
N GLU A 18 7.86 6.54 3.58
CA GLU A 18 6.97 6.64 4.73
C GLU A 18 6.04 5.43 4.83
N MET A 19 5.48 5.00 3.71
CA MET A 19 4.61 3.83 3.71
C MET A 19 5.38 2.56 4.05
N ALA A 20 6.60 2.41 3.53
CA ALA A 20 7.45 1.27 3.87
C ALA A 20 7.71 1.22 5.38
N LYS A 21 8.05 2.36 5.96
CA LYS A 21 8.28 2.46 7.41
C LYS A 21 7.01 2.09 8.20
N TYR A 22 5.86 2.56 7.74
CA TYR A 22 4.58 2.24 8.38
C TYR A 22 4.31 0.73 8.37
N LEU A 23 4.65 0.06 7.27
CA LEU A 23 4.47 -1.38 7.13
C LEU A 23 5.58 -2.21 7.78
N GLY A 24 6.67 -1.57 8.20
CA GLY A 24 7.81 -2.26 8.81
C GLY A 24 8.67 -3.01 7.82
N ILE A 25 8.72 -2.56 6.57
CA ILE A 25 9.55 -3.18 5.52
C ILE A 25 10.51 -2.14 4.93
N SER A 26 11.49 -2.61 4.16
CA SER A 26 12.43 -1.71 3.50
C SER A 26 11.75 -0.95 2.36
N THR A 27 12.27 0.23 2.04
CA THR A 27 11.77 1.03 0.92
C THR A 27 11.86 0.25 -0.39
N VAL A 28 12.95 -0.48 -0.60
CA VAL A 28 13.14 -1.28 -1.82
C VAL A 28 12.08 -2.39 -1.90
N SER A 29 11.80 -3.09 -0.80
CA SER A 29 10.74 -4.09 -0.76
C SER A 29 9.39 -3.47 -1.09
N TYR A 30 9.09 -2.32 -0.50
CA TYR A 30 7.83 -1.63 -0.76
C TYR A 30 7.71 -1.24 -2.24
N GLN A 31 8.78 -0.67 -2.81
CA GLN A 31 8.79 -0.27 -4.22
C GLN A 31 8.50 -1.45 -5.15
N ARG A 32 9.10 -2.61 -4.87
CA ARG A 32 8.86 -3.82 -5.65
C ARG A 32 7.43 -4.29 -5.55
N LYS A 33 6.82 -4.19 -4.38
CA LYS A 33 5.41 -4.57 -4.18
C LYS A 33 4.48 -3.61 -4.92
N GLU A 34 4.75 -2.31 -4.83
CA GLU A 34 3.92 -1.31 -5.49
C GLU A 34 4.02 -1.42 -7.02
N SER A 35 5.18 -1.79 -7.56
CA SER A 35 5.39 -1.94 -9.00
C SER A 35 4.90 -3.28 -9.56
N GLY A 36 4.47 -4.21 -8.70
CA GLY A 36 3.96 -5.50 -9.14
C GLY A 36 5.00 -6.60 -9.25
N ILE A 37 6.28 -6.32 -8.96
CA ILE A 37 7.34 -7.36 -8.97
C ILE A 37 7.12 -8.37 -7.85
N LYS A 38 6.62 -7.90 -6.70
CA LYS A 38 6.24 -8.74 -5.57
C LYS A 38 4.81 -8.45 -5.17
N ASN A 39 4.16 -9.43 -4.56
CA ASN A 39 2.80 -9.25 -4.06
C ASN A 39 2.83 -8.65 -2.66
N PHE A 40 1.82 -7.83 -2.36
CA PHE A 40 1.57 -7.42 -0.98
C PHE A 40 1.01 -8.59 -0.20
N TYR A 41 1.38 -8.71 1.07
CA TYR A 41 0.72 -9.64 1.96
C TYR A 41 -0.64 -9.06 2.36
N PHE A 42 -1.59 -9.95 2.64
CA PHE A 42 -2.93 -9.54 3.03
C PHE A 42 -2.92 -8.56 4.21
N LEU A 43 -2.12 -8.84 5.23
CA LEU A 43 -2.04 -7.96 6.41
C LEU A 43 -1.50 -6.58 6.07
N GLU A 44 -0.61 -6.48 5.09
CA GLU A 44 -0.10 -5.19 4.62
C GLU A 44 -1.20 -4.38 3.95
N VAL A 45 -1.97 -5.02 3.08
CA VAL A 45 -3.10 -4.37 2.40
C VAL A 45 -4.15 -3.92 3.42
N LYS A 46 -4.47 -4.80 4.38
CA LYS A 46 -5.41 -4.48 5.45
C LYS A 46 -4.95 -3.27 6.26
N LYS A 47 -3.67 -3.20 6.57
CA LYS A 47 -3.09 -2.09 7.35
C LYS A 47 -3.18 -0.77 6.59
N ILE A 48 -2.88 -0.80 5.29
CA ILE A 48 -2.97 0.39 4.43
C ILE A 48 -4.42 0.86 4.32
N CYS A 49 -5.34 -0.06 4.09
CA CYS A 49 -6.77 0.27 3.97
C CYS A 49 -7.31 0.87 5.26
N SER A 50 -6.90 0.31 6.40
CA SER A 50 -7.32 0.83 7.71
C SER A 50 -6.84 2.27 7.90
N LYS A 51 -5.60 2.56 7.52
CA LYS A 51 -5.04 3.91 7.62
C LYS A 51 -5.78 4.89 6.72
N ALA A 52 -6.15 4.46 5.53
CA ALA A 52 -6.84 5.29 4.55
C ALA A 52 -8.36 5.32 4.76
N ASN A 53 -8.87 4.50 5.67
CA ASN A 53 -10.30 4.38 5.93
C ASN A 53 -11.07 3.97 4.67
N VAL A 54 -10.53 3.01 3.93
CA VAL A 54 -11.17 2.45 2.73
C VAL A 54 -11.41 0.97 2.91
N SER A 55 -12.41 0.45 2.18
CA SER A 55 -12.74 -0.97 2.21
C SER A 55 -11.70 -1.78 1.42
N LEU A 56 -11.40 -2.99 1.90
CA LEU A 56 -10.55 -3.92 1.17
C LEU A 56 -11.10 -4.23 -0.23
N ASP A 57 -12.41 -4.17 -0.38
CA ASP A 57 -13.10 -4.52 -1.64
C ASP A 57 -12.71 -3.62 -2.81
N ILE A 58 -12.26 -2.40 -2.54
CA ILE A 58 -11.94 -1.43 -3.59
C ILE A 58 -10.48 -1.48 -4.01
N VAL A 59 -9.67 -2.29 -3.35
CA VAL A 59 -8.23 -2.35 -3.66
C VAL A 59 -8.02 -3.25 -4.86
N LYS A 60 -7.36 -2.69 -5.87
CA LYS A 60 -6.93 -3.45 -7.04
C LYS A 60 -5.56 -4.07 -6.75
N ILE A 61 -5.49 -5.36 -6.82
CA ILE A 61 -4.27 -6.11 -6.57
C ILE A 61 -3.73 -6.70 -7.87
#